data_27050b9e5fc73370b3ad2725094905da
#
_entry.id   27050b9e5fc73370b3ad2725094905da
#
_cell.length_a   1.000
_cell.length_b   1.000
_cell.length_c   1.000
_cell.angle_alpha   90.00
_cell.angle_beta   90.00
_cell.angle_gamma   90.00
#
_symmetry.space_group_name_H-M   'P 1'
#
loop_
_entity.id
_entity.type
_entity.pdbx_description
1 polymer ?
#
loop_
_entity_poly.entity_id
_entity_poly.type
_entity_poly.pdbx_seq_one_letter_code
_entity_poly.pdbx_strand_id
1 'polypeptide(L)'
;MSMPMFLLRIAAAAAAIFVALAPAGATNIERVKSELVGEEVVPEDFGGDSPFVGVSSKTGQGIDDLLEQVLLQAEVLELKAPTEAAAKGIVIEARLDKGRGPVATVLVQSGTLSRGDVVLAGSSYGRVRAMLDEDGKAATEAGPSIPVEIQGLTEVPSAGDEFMVLGDERRAREIATFRQGKYRDVKLAKQQAAKLENMFEQMGQGGDVQTLPLIIKADVQGSQEALATSLLKLSTSEVKVQIVHAAVGGIS
;
A
#
# COMPACT_ATOMS: atom_id res chain seq x y z
N MET A 1 11.31 -1.53 -18.61
CA MET A 1 12.06 -1.13 -17.40
C MET A 1 11.89 -2.28 -16.42
N SER A 2 12.91 -3.11 -16.28
CA SER A 2 12.86 -4.32 -15.44
C SER A 2 12.81 -3.91 -13.97
N MET A 3 11.79 -4.35 -13.25
CA MET A 3 11.77 -4.32 -11.79
C MET A 3 13.09 -4.93 -11.28
N PRO A 4 13.79 -4.29 -10.35
CA PRO A 4 15.03 -4.85 -9.83
C PRO A 4 14.71 -6.22 -9.20
N MET A 5 15.51 -7.23 -9.56
CA MET A 5 15.43 -8.63 -9.09
C MET A 5 15.31 -8.77 -7.54
N PHE A 6 15.67 -7.72 -6.83
CA PHE A 6 15.56 -7.57 -5.38
C PHE A 6 14.11 -7.51 -4.86
N LEU A 7 13.23 -6.76 -5.55
CA LEU A 7 11.79 -6.70 -5.19
C LEU A 7 11.07 -8.01 -5.52
N LEU A 8 11.52 -8.73 -6.55
CA LEU A 8 10.95 -10.04 -6.91
C LEU A 8 11.29 -11.11 -5.87
N ARG A 9 12.48 -11.05 -5.24
CA ARG A 9 12.89 -11.98 -4.18
C ARG A 9 12.17 -11.72 -2.85
N ILE A 10 11.93 -10.45 -2.48
CA ILE A 10 11.10 -10.11 -1.31
C ILE A 10 9.65 -10.53 -1.54
N ALA A 11 9.11 -10.38 -2.74
CA ALA A 11 7.77 -10.84 -3.09
C ALA A 11 7.65 -12.37 -3.05
N ALA A 12 8.68 -13.10 -3.46
CA ALA A 12 8.70 -14.57 -3.39
C ALA A 12 8.81 -15.06 -1.94
N ALA A 13 9.61 -14.42 -1.08
CA ALA A 13 9.67 -14.74 0.35
C ALA A 13 8.38 -14.37 1.08
N ALA A 14 7.69 -13.30 0.67
CA ALA A 14 6.39 -12.92 1.22
C ALA A 14 5.24 -13.85 0.75
N ALA A 15 5.35 -14.48 -0.41
CA ALA A 15 4.35 -15.44 -0.91
C ALA A 15 4.28 -16.71 -0.05
N ALA A 16 5.37 -17.11 0.62
CA ALA A 16 5.39 -18.26 1.53
C ALA A 16 4.57 -18.03 2.84
N ILE A 17 4.24 -16.80 3.18
CA ILE A 17 3.55 -16.42 4.43
C ILE A 17 2.01 -16.55 4.33
N PHE A 18 1.44 -16.78 3.15
CA PHE A 18 -0.01 -16.61 2.92
C PHE A 18 -0.90 -17.86 3.14
N VAL A 19 -0.42 -18.96 3.69
CA VAL A 19 -1.20 -20.21 3.82
C VAL A 19 -1.96 -20.36 5.15
N ALA A 20 -2.21 -19.32 5.92
CA ALA A 20 -2.61 -19.49 7.31
C ALA A 20 -4.02 -19.06 7.73
N LEU A 21 -4.95 -18.75 6.87
CA LEU A 21 -6.28 -18.28 7.27
C LEU A 21 -7.41 -19.28 6.98
N ALA A 22 -7.20 -20.58 7.30
CA ALA A 22 -8.28 -21.54 7.30
C ALA A 22 -8.65 -21.96 8.73
N PRO A 23 -9.96 -22.19 9.04
CA PRO A 23 -10.37 -22.68 10.35
C PRO A 23 -9.72 -24.04 10.62
N ALA A 24 -9.25 -24.22 11.86
CA ALA A 24 -8.57 -25.44 12.31
C ALA A 24 -9.33 -26.70 11.88
N GLY A 25 -8.70 -27.55 11.09
CA GLY A 25 -9.16 -28.88 10.72
C GLY A 25 -9.68 -29.08 9.29
N ALA A 26 -9.73 -28.05 8.45
CA ALA A 26 -10.35 -28.15 7.11
C ALA A 26 -9.36 -27.99 5.93
N THR A 27 -8.10 -27.62 6.16
CA THR A 27 -7.16 -27.37 5.05
C THR A 27 -6.28 -28.59 4.80
N ASN A 28 -6.40 -29.16 3.60
CA ASN A 28 -5.46 -30.17 3.14
C ASN A 28 -4.17 -29.46 2.69
N ILE A 29 -3.14 -29.50 3.55
CA ILE A 29 -1.83 -28.85 3.32
C ILE A 29 -1.20 -29.35 2.02
N GLU A 30 -1.28 -30.63 1.72
CA GLU A 30 -0.72 -31.22 0.51
C GLU A 30 -1.41 -30.70 -0.77
N ARG A 31 -2.71 -30.46 -0.69
CA ARG A 31 -3.44 -29.86 -1.81
C ARG A 31 -2.98 -28.42 -2.06
N VAL A 32 -2.81 -27.63 -0.99
CA VAL A 32 -2.34 -26.24 -1.11
C VAL A 32 -0.92 -26.19 -1.66
N LYS A 33 -0.02 -27.07 -1.17
CA LYS A 33 1.33 -27.20 -1.73
C LYS A 33 1.27 -27.51 -3.23
N SER A 34 0.43 -28.47 -3.64
CA SER A 34 0.29 -28.86 -5.05
C SER A 34 -0.27 -27.73 -5.93
N GLU A 35 -1.22 -26.95 -5.43
CA GLU A 35 -1.76 -25.79 -6.14
C GLU A 35 -0.70 -24.69 -6.32
N LEU A 36 0.13 -24.43 -5.29
CA LEU A 36 1.22 -23.44 -5.35
C LEU A 36 2.36 -23.88 -6.28
N VAL A 37 2.65 -25.18 -6.36
CA VAL A 37 3.60 -25.72 -7.35
C VAL A 37 3.11 -25.43 -8.77
N GLY A 38 1.80 -25.48 -9.01
CA GLY A 38 1.21 -25.08 -10.28
C GLY A 38 1.43 -23.60 -10.66
N GLU A 39 1.64 -22.74 -9.66
CA GLU A 39 1.97 -21.31 -9.80
C GLU A 39 3.48 -21.04 -9.69
N GLU A 40 4.32 -22.05 -9.92
CA GLU A 40 5.79 -21.98 -9.90
C GLU A 40 6.39 -21.68 -8.49
N VAL A 41 5.63 -21.81 -7.41
CA VAL A 41 6.13 -21.74 -6.03
C VAL A 41 6.38 -23.15 -5.51
N VAL A 42 7.62 -23.63 -5.62
CA VAL A 42 8.00 -25.00 -5.28
C VAL A 42 8.55 -25.05 -3.86
N PRO A 43 7.97 -25.87 -2.95
CA PRO A 43 8.46 -26.05 -1.60
C PRO A 43 9.83 -26.76 -1.58
N GLU A 44 10.61 -26.53 -0.52
CA GLU A 44 11.89 -27.22 -0.29
C GLU A 44 11.75 -28.73 -0.29
N ASP A 45 10.64 -29.27 0.27
CA ASP A 45 10.30 -30.69 0.27
C ASP A 45 10.25 -31.31 -1.14
N PHE A 46 9.93 -30.50 -2.15
CA PHE A 46 9.84 -30.89 -3.56
C PHE A 46 11.04 -30.42 -4.38
N GLY A 47 12.15 -30.02 -3.71
CA GLY A 47 13.40 -29.56 -4.35
C GLY A 47 13.39 -28.11 -4.82
N GLY A 48 12.49 -27.28 -4.33
CA GLY A 48 12.45 -25.84 -4.57
C GLY A 48 13.23 -25.04 -3.52
N ASP A 49 13.13 -23.71 -3.63
CA ASP A 49 13.82 -22.75 -2.77
C ASP A 49 12.88 -22.04 -1.78
N SER A 50 11.61 -22.43 -1.71
CA SER A 50 10.62 -21.74 -0.90
C SER A 50 10.33 -22.50 0.39
N PRO A 51 10.59 -21.91 1.57
CA PRO A 51 10.23 -22.53 2.85
C PRO A 51 8.71 -22.48 3.05
N PHE A 52 8.13 -23.59 3.50
CA PHE A 52 6.70 -23.72 3.80
C PHE A 52 6.51 -24.04 5.27
N VAL A 53 5.79 -23.20 5.99
CA VAL A 53 5.51 -23.40 7.42
C VAL A 53 4.01 -23.44 7.63
N GLY A 54 3.52 -24.52 8.23
CA GLY A 54 2.11 -24.67 8.61
C GLY A 54 1.85 -23.96 9.94
N VAL A 55 0.96 -22.96 9.93
CA VAL A 55 0.61 -22.20 11.13
C VAL A 55 -0.88 -22.21 11.43
N SER A 56 -1.25 -22.06 12.70
CA SER A 56 -2.63 -21.89 13.14
C SER A 56 -2.77 -20.61 13.97
N SER A 57 -3.44 -19.61 13.43
CA SER A 57 -3.74 -18.35 14.13
C SER A 57 -4.62 -18.54 15.36
N LYS A 58 -5.43 -19.61 15.41
CA LYS A 58 -6.32 -19.92 16.54
C LYS A 58 -5.58 -20.55 17.72
N THR A 59 -4.63 -21.44 17.46
CA THR A 59 -3.89 -22.18 18.50
C THR A 59 -2.50 -21.62 18.78
N GLY A 60 -1.96 -20.76 17.90
CA GLY A 60 -0.58 -20.29 17.95
C GLY A 60 0.46 -21.32 17.47
N GLN A 61 0.02 -22.51 17.01
CA GLN A 61 0.92 -23.55 16.53
C GLN A 61 1.71 -23.07 15.30
N GLY A 62 3.02 -23.33 15.27
CA GLY A 62 3.92 -23.04 14.16
C GLY A 62 4.28 -21.56 14.00
N ILE A 63 3.85 -20.66 14.89
CA ILE A 63 4.19 -19.23 14.79
C ILE A 63 5.69 -19.03 15.08
N ASP A 64 6.25 -19.72 16.07
CA ASP A 64 7.67 -19.62 16.39
C ASP A 64 8.53 -20.12 15.23
N ASP A 65 8.15 -21.24 14.61
CA ASP A 65 8.83 -21.80 13.43
C ASP A 65 8.76 -20.81 12.24
N LEU A 66 7.62 -20.13 12.05
CA LEU A 66 7.47 -19.11 11.02
C LEU A 66 8.41 -17.91 11.27
N LEU A 67 8.48 -17.44 12.50
CA LEU A 67 9.37 -16.32 12.86
C LEU A 67 10.85 -16.71 12.69
N GLU A 68 11.21 -17.93 13.04
CA GLU A 68 12.56 -18.45 12.82
C GLU A 68 12.91 -18.51 11.33
N GLN A 69 12.00 -18.99 10.48
CA GLN A 69 12.21 -19.00 9.03
C GLN A 69 12.33 -17.60 8.44
N VAL A 70 11.53 -16.64 8.91
CA VAL A 70 11.64 -15.22 8.49
C VAL A 70 13.01 -14.65 8.85
N LEU A 71 13.50 -14.92 10.07
CA LEU A 71 14.82 -14.47 10.51
C LEU A 71 15.95 -15.10 9.70
N LEU A 72 15.88 -16.41 9.44
CA LEU A 72 16.85 -17.11 8.60
C LEU A 72 16.90 -16.54 7.17
N GLN A 73 15.75 -16.30 6.56
CA GLN A 73 15.70 -15.69 5.23
C GLN A 73 16.26 -14.25 5.23
N ALA A 74 15.99 -13.47 6.28
CA ALA A 74 16.54 -12.13 6.42
C ALA A 74 18.08 -12.15 6.57
N GLU A 75 18.63 -13.15 7.29
CA GLU A 75 20.07 -13.33 7.46
C GLU A 75 20.74 -13.74 6.14
N VAL A 76 20.17 -14.70 5.42
CA VAL A 76 20.67 -15.14 4.09
C VAL A 76 20.67 -13.97 3.08
N LEU A 77 19.67 -13.09 3.13
CA LEU A 77 19.59 -11.93 2.24
C LEU A 77 20.54 -10.79 2.63
N GLU A 78 21.21 -10.87 3.79
CA GLU A 78 22.10 -9.81 4.31
C GLU A 78 21.48 -8.41 4.22
N LEU A 79 20.23 -8.25 4.63
CA LEU A 79 19.51 -6.98 4.53
C LEU A 79 20.18 -5.93 5.41
N LYS A 80 20.79 -4.94 4.78
CA LYS A 80 21.48 -3.82 5.45
C LYS A 80 20.94 -2.50 4.92
N ALA A 81 20.75 -1.52 5.81
CA ALA A 81 20.36 -0.17 5.45
C ALA A 81 21.16 0.85 6.26
N PRO A 82 21.55 2.00 5.66
CA PRO A 82 22.21 3.05 6.39
C PRO A 82 21.25 3.65 7.42
N THR A 83 21.73 3.89 8.64
CA THR A 83 20.99 4.57 9.71
C THR A 83 21.30 6.06 9.77
N GLU A 84 22.54 6.46 9.52
CA GLU A 84 23.02 7.85 9.57
C GLU A 84 22.75 8.60 8.24
N ALA A 85 21.50 8.57 7.77
CA ALA A 85 21.10 9.26 6.55
C ALA A 85 19.71 9.88 6.72
N ALA A 86 19.36 10.81 5.84
CA ALA A 86 18.00 11.32 5.75
C ALA A 86 17.03 10.17 5.44
N ALA A 87 15.94 10.08 6.20
CA ALA A 87 15.01 8.97 6.06
C ALA A 87 14.36 8.93 4.68
N LYS A 88 14.20 7.72 4.18
CA LYS A 88 13.43 7.38 2.98
C LYS A 88 12.62 6.12 3.26
N GLY A 89 11.48 6.02 2.63
CA GLY A 89 10.64 4.83 2.77
C GLY A 89 9.36 4.95 1.98
N ILE A 90 8.35 4.24 2.41
CA ILE A 90 7.08 4.12 1.72
C ILE A 90 5.91 4.40 2.67
N VAL A 91 4.87 5.00 2.14
CA VAL A 91 3.58 5.15 2.84
C VAL A 91 2.82 3.83 2.76
N ILE A 92 2.52 3.23 3.92
CA ILE A 92 1.74 1.99 4.00
C ILE A 92 0.26 2.32 3.90
N GLU A 93 -0.18 3.29 4.69
CA GLU A 93 -1.57 3.71 4.79
C GLU A 93 -1.67 5.19 5.16
N ALA A 94 -2.77 5.82 4.79
CA ALA A 94 -3.03 7.19 5.19
C ALA A 94 -4.53 7.44 5.41
N ARG A 95 -4.83 8.32 6.37
CA ARG A 95 -6.19 8.67 6.75
C ARG A 95 -6.31 10.14 7.15
N LEU A 96 -7.54 10.64 7.14
CA LEU A 96 -7.84 11.96 7.66
C LEU A 96 -8.50 11.81 9.04
N ASP A 97 -7.75 12.14 10.09
CA ASP A 97 -8.24 12.15 11.47
C ASP A 97 -8.91 13.49 11.80
N LYS A 98 -10.08 13.45 12.47
CA LYS A 98 -10.87 14.65 12.80
C LYS A 98 -10.15 15.64 13.73
N GLY A 99 -9.25 15.16 14.58
CA GLY A 99 -8.53 16.00 15.56
C GLY A 99 -7.09 16.28 15.18
N ARG A 100 -6.44 15.33 14.50
CA ARG A 100 -5.00 15.35 14.18
C ARG A 100 -4.71 15.77 12.74
N GLY A 101 -5.73 15.83 11.88
CA GLY A 101 -5.60 16.14 10.46
C GLY A 101 -5.08 14.95 9.64
N PRO A 102 -4.34 15.19 8.55
CA PRO A 102 -3.72 14.11 7.78
C PRO A 102 -2.72 13.32 8.62
N VAL A 103 -2.91 12.01 8.64
CA VAL A 103 -2.10 11.03 9.37
C VAL A 103 -1.67 9.96 8.38
N ALA A 104 -0.39 9.61 8.38
CA ALA A 104 0.14 8.57 7.52
C ALA A 104 0.99 7.58 8.32
N THR A 105 0.80 6.30 8.07
CA THR A 105 1.70 5.24 8.54
C THR A 105 2.76 5.01 7.47
N VAL A 106 4.01 5.21 7.84
CA VAL A 106 5.15 5.08 6.94
C VAL A 106 6.08 3.98 7.44
N LEU A 107 6.69 3.25 6.51
CA LEU A 107 7.76 2.31 6.79
C LEU A 107 9.08 2.92 6.37
N VAL A 108 9.95 3.15 7.32
CA VAL A 108 11.31 3.63 7.04
C VAL A 108 12.11 2.50 6.42
N GLN A 109 12.68 2.72 5.24
CA GLN A 109 13.51 1.74 4.53
C GLN A 109 15.00 2.03 4.66
N SER A 110 15.36 3.29 4.81
CA SER A 110 16.75 3.71 5.04
C SER A 110 16.79 5.06 5.73
N GLY A 111 17.86 5.32 6.45
CA GLY A 111 18.03 6.53 7.25
C GLY A 111 17.22 6.50 8.54
N THR A 112 17.26 7.58 9.28
CA THR A 112 16.50 7.77 10.51
C THR A 112 15.56 8.95 10.36
N LEU A 113 14.27 8.71 10.62
CA LEU A 113 13.23 9.72 10.67
C LEU A 113 13.14 10.28 12.09
N SER A 114 13.24 11.59 12.25
CA SER A 114 13.16 12.24 13.54
C SER A 114 11.95 13.19 13.61
N ARG A 115 11.43 13.38 14.80
CA ARG A 115 10.40 14.37 15.05
C ARG A 115 10.95 15.77 14.74
N GLY A 116 10.22 16.54 13.93
CA GLY A 116 10.65 17.87 13.46
C GLY A 116 11.18 17.87 12.03
N ASP A 117 11.47 16.71 11.46
CA ASP A 117 11.91 16.59 10.07
C ASP A 117 10.85 17.08 9.08
N VAL A 118 11.31 17.61 7.97
CA VAL A 118 10.47 17.97 6.84
C VAL A 118 10.35 16.77 5.91
N VAL A 119 9.15 16.25 5.77
CA VAL A 119 8.85 15.08 4.95
C VAL A 119 8.10 15.50 3.70
N LEU A 120 8.49 14.92 2.57
CA LEU A 120 7.77 14.92 1.31
C LEU A 120 7.28 13.49 1.07
N ALA A 121 5.96 13.29 1.01
CA ALA A 121 5.31 12.00 0.75
C ALA A 121 4.43 12.13 -0.50
N GLY A 122 4.83 11.51 -1.61
CA GLY A 122 4.14 11.70 -2.89
C GLY A 122 4.04 13.17 -3.29
N SER A 123 2.82 13.69 -3.32
CA SER A 123 2.50 15.10 -3.58
C SER A 123 2.18 15.91 -2.32
N SER A 124 2.22 15.28 -1.14
CA SER A 124 2.03 15.93 0.16
C SER A 124 3.38 16.22 0.81
N TYR A 125 3.44 17.27 1.60
CA TYR A 125 4.63 17.61 2.38
C TYR A 125 4.21 18.10 3.77
N GLY A 126 5.16 18.19 4.68
CA GLY A 126 4.92 18.77 6.00
C GLY A 126 6.03 18.48 6.97
N ARG A 127 5.95 19.12 8.14
CA ARG A 127 6.87 18.88 9.23
C ARG A 127 6.28 17.86 10.20
N VAL A 128 7.02 16.82 10.52
CA VAL A 128 6.62 15.80 11.49
C VAL A 128 6.41 16.43 12.86
N ARG A 129 5.16 16.59 13.26
CA ARG A 129 4.78 17.16 14.57
C ARG A 129 4.79 16.12 15.67
N ALA A 130 4.33 14.92 15.37
CA ALA A 130 4.32 13.78 16.25
C ALA A 130 4.55 12.50 15.46
N MET A 131 5.18 11.53 16.11
CA MET A 131 5.31 10.15 15.64
C MET A 131 4.78 9.23 16.73
N LEU A 132 4.08 8.19 16.32
CA LEU A 132 3.60 7.12 17.19
C LEU A 132 4.12 5.78 16.66
N ASP A 133 4.52 4.91 17.57
CA ASP A 133 4.86 3.53 17.26
C ASP A 133 3.62 2.65 17.03
N GLU A 134 3.81 1.36 16.84
CA GLU A 134 2.74 0.38 16.63
C GLU A 134 1.81 0.22 17.84
N ASP A 135 2.29 0.54 19.04
CA ASP A 135 1.51 0.55 20.29
C ASP A 135 0.75 1.87 20.53
N GLY A 136 0.95 2.87 19.65
CA GLY A 136 0.39 4.20 19.81
C GLY A 136 1.14 5.08 20.82
N LYS A 137 2.35 4.68 21.25
CA LYS A 137 3.22 5.48 22.11
C LYS A 137 4.00 6.49 21.30
N ALA A 138 4.35 7.63 21.91
CA ALA A 138 5.13 8.66 21.26
C ALA A 138 6.56 8.18 20.99
N ALA A 139 6.96 8.21 19.72
CA ALA A 139 8.32 7.96 19.27
C ALA A 139 9.00 9.29 18.91
N THR A 140 10.29 9.40 19.17
CA THR A 140 11.13 10.55 18.79
C THR A 140 11.89 10.31 17.51
N GLU A 141 12.27 9.05 17.25
CA GLU A 141 13.06 8.61 16.11
C GLU A 141 12.56 7.24 15.62
N ALA A 142 12.71 6.99 14.34
CA ALA A 142 12.43 5.72 13.70
C ALA A 142 13.52 5.39 12.68
N GLY A 143 14.22 4.28 12.92
CA GLY A 143 15.25 3.76 12.02
C GLY A 143 14.69 2.88 10.92
N PRO A 144 15.56 2.24 10.11
CA PRO A 144 15.16 1.32 9.07
C PRO A 144 14.32 0.14 9.58
N SER A 145 13.34 -0.27 8.77
CA SER A 145 12.36 -1.34 9.07
C SER A 145 11.38 -1.04 10.19
N ILE A 146 11.35 0.18 10.71
CA ILE A 146 10.41 0.59 11.75
C ILE A 146 9.20 1.28 11.10
N PRO A 147 7.97 0.76 11.28
CA PRO A 147 6.75 1.45 10.90
C PRO A 147 6.39 2.50 11.96
N VAL A 148 6.02 3.70 11.51
CA VAL A 148 5.56 4.76 12.41
C VAL A 148 4.40 5.53 11.81
N GLU A 149 3.46 5.93 12.67
CA GLU A 149 2.40 6.86 12.31
C GLU A 149 2.94 8.29 12.45
N ILE A 150 2.91 9.07 11.37
CA ILE A 150 3.36 10.47 11.36
C ILE A 150 2.18 11.43 11.21
N GLN A 151 2.30 12.60 11.84
CA GLN A 151 1.33 13.67 11.80
C GLN A 151 2.01 14.97 11.39
N GLY A 152 1.28 15.83 10.66
CA GLY A 152 1.77 17.15 10.26
C GLY A 152 1.92 17.35 8.76
N LEU A 153 1.46 16.39 7.95
CA LEU A 153 1.37 16.53 6.50
C LEU A 153 0.27 17.53 6.12
N THR A 154 0.41 18.15 4.94
CA THR A 154 -0.57 19.10 4.39
C THR A 154 -1.82 18.42 3.87
N GLU A 155 -1.67 17.23 3.28
CA GLU A 155 -2.73 16.44 2.68
C GLU A 155 -2.50 14.97 2.99
N VAL A 156 -3.51 14.14 2.78
CA VAL A 156 -3.42 12.69 2.92
C VAL A 156 -2.64 12.14 1.72
N PRO A 157 -1.44 11.56 1.90
CA PRO A 157 -0.69 10.95 0.82
C PRO A 157 -1.35 9.66 0.35
N SER A 158 -0.92 9.15 -0.80
CA SER A 158 -1.39 7.85 -1.30
C SER A 158 -0.60 6.70 -0.69
N ALA A 159 -1.29 5.60 -0.39
CA ALA A 159 -0.60 4.35 -0.05
C ALA A 159 0.28 3.92 -1.23
N GLY A 160 1.50 3.48 -0.94
CA GLY A 160 2.51 3.19 -1.95
C GLY A 160 3.34 4.40 -2.40
N ASP A 161 3.01 5.63 -1.98
CA ASP A 161 3.85 6.79 -2.25
C ASP A 161 5.21 6.66 -1.53
N GLU A 162 6.27 7.02 -2.22
CA GLU A 162 7.57 7.18 -1.57
C GLU A 162 7.58 8.42 -0.70
N PHE A 163 8.14 8.30 0.50
CA PHE A 163 8.46 9.45 1.32
C PHE A 163 9.97 9.66 1.46
N MET A 164 10.37 10.90 1.66
CA MET A 164 11.75 11.27 1.93
C MET A 164 11.84 12.50 2.83
N VAL A 165 12.86 12.55 3.66
CA VAL A 165 13.21 13.72 4.46
C VAL A 165 14.01 14.68 3.61
N LEU A 166 13.65 15.97 3.67
CA LEU A 166 14.34 17.09 3.01
C LEU A 166 14.83 18.09 4.06
N GLY A 167 15.96 18.71 3.80
CA GLY A 167 16.53 19.70 4.71
C GLY A 167 15.80 21.06 4.72
N ASP A 168 14.96 21.33 3.71
CA ASP A 168 14.27 22.60 3.54
C ASP A 168 12.78 22.40 3.17
N GLU A 169 11.92 23.03 3.96
CA GLU A 169 10.46 22.97 3.76
C GLU A 169 10.01 23.69 2.49
N ARG A 170 10.72 24.77 2.09
CA ARG A 170 10.42 25.48 0.85
C ARG A 170 10.62 24.58 -0.36
N ARG A 171 11.72 23.82 -0.37
CA ARG A 171 12.00 22.84 -1.44
C ARG A 171 10.99 21.71 -1.45
N ALA A 172 10.56 21.22 -0.27
CA ALA A 172 9.52 20.21 -0.17
C ALA A 172 8.21 20.72 -0.80
N ARG A 173 7.81 21.95 -0.50
CA ARG A 173 6.62 22.61 -1.06
C ARG A 173 6.71 22.74 -2.58
N GLU A 174 7.84 23.22 -3.10
CA GLU A 174 8.04 23.38 -4.54
C GLU A 174 7.88 22.04 -5.29
N ILE A 175 8.51 20.98 -4.80
CA ILE A 175 8.40 19.63 -5.38
C ILE A 175 6.96 19.11 -5.26
N ALA A 176 6.32 19.25 -4.11
CA ALA A 176 4.93 18.83 -3.90
C ALA A 176 3.97 19.53 -4.88
N THR A 177 4.09 20.85 -5.01
CA THR A 177 3.26 21.63 -5.94
C THR A 177 3.47 21.21 -7.39
N PHE A 178 4.71 20.96 -7.80
CA PHE A 178 5.01 20.44 -9.13
C PHE A 178 4.38 19.06 -9.37
N ARG A 179 4.51 18.14 -8.41
CA ARG A 179 3.90 16.81 -8.48
C ARG A 179 2.38 16.88 -8.53
N GLN A 180 1.74 17.73 -7.70
CA GLN A 180 0.28 17.95 -7.73
C GLN A 180 -0.19 18.44 -9.10
N GLY A 181 0.51 19.41 -9.70
CA GLY A 181 0.20 19.87 -11.06
C GLY A 181 0.23 18.74 -12.07
N LYS A 182 1.30 17.96 -12.07
CA LYS A 182 1.46 16.81 -12.97
C LYS A 182 0.38 15.73 -12.76
N TYR A 183 0.03 15.41 -11.51
CA TYR A 183 -1.04 14.45 -11.22
C TYR A 183 -2.40 14.96 -11.70
N ARG A 184 -2.69 16.25 -11.52
CA ARG A 184 -3.93 16.86 -12.01
C ARG A 184 -4.02 16.79 -13.52
N ASP A 185 -2.94 17.11 -14.23
CA ASP A 185 -2.90 17.09 -15.68
C ASP A 185 -3.10 15.67 -16.24
N VAL A 186 -2.44 14.67 -15.65
CA VAL A 186 -2.63 13.25 -16.00
C VAL A 186 -4.07 12.80 -15.72
N LYS A 187 -4.65 13.21 -14.60
CA LYS A 187 -6.03 12.87 -14.24
C LYS A 187 -7.02 13.49 -15.23
N LEU A 188 -6.82 14.75 -15.60
CA LEU A 188 -7.64 15.43 -16.59
C LEU A 188 -7.54 14.77 -17.97
N ALA A 189 -6.33 14.43 -18.41
CA ALA A 189 -6.11 13.71 -19.67
C ALA A 189 -6.82 12.35 -19.69
N LYS A 190 -6.73 11.56 -18.59
CA LYS A 190 -7.45 10.29 -18.45
C LYS A 190 -8.97 10.48 -18.47
N GLN A 191 -9.48 11.52 -17.82
CA GLN A 191 -10.92 11.81 -17.83
C GLN A 191 -11.42 12.22 -19.23
N GLN A 192 -10.62 12.99 -19.98
CA GLN A 192 -10.95 13.37 -21.36
C GLN A 192 -10.93 12.14 -22.28
N ALA A 193 -9.90 11.28 -22.16
CA ALA A 193 -9.84 10.03 -22.91
C ALA A 193 -11.04 9.12 -22.64
N ALA A 194 -11.39 8.92 -21.36
CA ALA A 194 -12.55 8.12 -20.97
C ALA A 194 -13.88 8.72 -21.44
N LYS A 195 -14.01 10.06 -21.48
CA LYS A 195 -15.19 10.71 -22.06
C LYS A 195 -15.32 10.49 -23.56
N LEU A 196 -14.22 10.56 -24.30
CA LEU A 196 -14.18 10.28 -25.72
C LEU A 196 -14.54 8.81 -26.01
N GLU A 197 -13.94 7.88 -25.26
CA GLU A 197 -14.23 6.45 -25.38
C GLU A 197 -15.71 6.14 -25.12
N ASN A 198 -16.30 6.68 -24.02
CA ASN A 198 -17.72 6.56 -23.73
C ASN A 198 -18.60 7.16 -24.84
N MET A 199 -18.18 8.27 -25.44
CA MET A 199 -18.94 8.91 -26.54
C MET A 199 -18.91 8.04 -27.80
N PHE A 200 -17.79 7.41 -28.11
CA PHE A 200 -17.69 6.47 -29.22
C PHE A 200 -18.47 5.17 -28.98
N GLU A 201 -18.46 4.65 -27.75
CA GLU A 201 -19.27 3.49 -27.36
C GLU A 201 -20.78 3.78 -27.51
N GLN A 202 -21.25 4.97 -27.06
CA GLN A 202 -22.64 5.37 -27.22
C GLN A 202 -23.08 5.58 -28.67
N MET A 203 -22.15 5.99 -29.53
CA MET A 203 -22.45 6.09 -30.99
C MET A 203 -22.46 4.72 -31.69
N GLY A 204 -21.77 3.74 -31.16
CA GLY A 204 -21.66 2.38 -31.75
C GLY A 204 -22.71 1.38 -31.24
N GLN A 205 -23.20 1.55 -30.04
CA GLN A 205 -24.21 0.69 -29.42
C GLN A 205 -25.53 1.45 -29.32
N GLY A 206 -26.49 1.15 -30.20
CA GLY A 206 -27.83 1.74 -30.19
C GLY A 206 -28.73 1.32 -29.03
N GLY A 207 -28.18 1.06 -27.86
CA GLY A 207 -28.91 0.72 -26.63
C GLY A 207 -28.71 1.76 -25.53
N ASP A 208 -29.77 2.06 -24.81
CA ASP A 208 -29.81 3.03 -23.70
C ASP A 208 -29.13 2.40 -22.46
N VAL A 209 -27.79 2.45 -22.39
CA VAL A 209 -27.04 2.03 -21.20
C VAL A 209 -27.22 3.06 -20.11
N GLN A 210 -27.88 2.67 -19.01
CA GLN A 210 -28.07 3.56 -17.87
C GLN A 210 -26.76 3.69 -17.07
N THR A 211 -26.41 4.93 -16.72
CA THR A 211 -25.21 5.20 -15.90
C THR A 211 -25.64 5.46 -14.46
N LEU A 212 -25.04 4.70 -13.51
CA LEU A 212 -25.20 4.91 -12.07
C LEU A 212 -24.00 5.71 -11.52
N PRO A 213 -24.14 7.03 -11.30
CA PRO A 213 -23.05 7.83 -10.73
C PRO A 213 -22.97 7.64 -9.22
N LEU A 214 -21.75 7.33 -8.71
CA LEU A 214 -21.49 7.09 -7.29
C LEU A 214 -20.41 8.04 -6.76
N ILE A 215 -20.59 8.46 -5.52
CA ILE A 215 -19.56 9.14 -4.71
C ILE A 215 -19.14 8.20 -3.59
N ILE A 216 -17.84 8.00 -3.45
CA ILE A 216 -17.26 7.14 -2.41
C ILE A 216 -16.52 8.01 -1.41
N LYS A 217 -16.84 7.83 -0.13
CA LYS A 217 -16.10 8.39 1.00
C LYS A 217 -15.77 7.26 1.97
N ALA A 218 -14.51 7.14 2.36
CA ALA A 218 -14.04 6.13 3.32
C ALA A 218 -13.16 6.80 4.37
N ASP A 219 -12.92 6.11 5.46
CA ASP A 219 -12.06 6.55 6.57
C ASP A 219 -10.57 6.43 6.22
N VAL A 220 -10.21 5.39 5.46
CA VAL A 220 -8.85 5.09 5.01
C VAL A 220 -8.80 4.87 3.51
N GLN A 221 -7.62 5.06 2.93
CA GLN A 221 -7.44 4.98 1.48
C GLN A 221 -7.62 3.54 0.95
N GLY A 222 -7.09 2.53 1.65
CA GLY A 222 -7.23 1.13 1.23
C GLY A 222 -8.70 0.70 1.09
N SER A 223 -9.56 1.09 2.04
CA SER A 223 -11.02 0.86 1.98
C SER A 223 -11.65 1.57 0.78
N GLN A 224 -11.24 2.82 0.50
CA GLN A 224 -11.75 3.59 -0.63
C GLN A 224 -11.42 2.94 -1.97
N GLU A 225 -10.19 2.46 -2.15
CA GLU A 225 -9.75 1.79 -3.38
C GLU A 225 -10.41 0.42 -3.57
N ALA A 226 -10.54 -0.36 -2.50
CA ALA A 226 -11.23 -1.65 -2.52
C ALA A 226 -12.69 -1.52 -2.92
N LEU A 227 -13.40 -0.54 -2.33
CA LEU A 227 -14.79 -0.23 -2.68
C LEU A 227 -14.91 0.23 -4.13
N ALA A 228 -14.04 1.14 -4.57
CA ALA A 228 -14.04 1.62 -5.95
C ALA A 228 -13.86 0.48 -6.96
N THR A 229 -12.88 -0.37 -6.73
CA THR A 229 -12.60 -1.51 -7.60
C THR A 229 -13.74 -2.52 -7.61
N SER A 230 -14.32 -2.83 -6.45
CA SER A 230 -15.41 -3.78 -6.34
C SER A 230 -16.69 -3.27 -7.00
N LEU A 231 -17.03 -2.00 -6.81
CA LEU A 231 -18.22 -1.38 -7.40
C LEU A 231 -18.12 -1.27 -8.93
N LEU A 232 -16.95 -0.95 -9.47
CA LEU A 232 -16.74 -0.92 -10.94
C LEU A 232 -16.95 -2.30 -11.57
N LYS A 233 -16.58 -3.40 -10.87
CA LYS A 233 -16.79 -4.78 -11.34
C LYS A 233 -18.26 -5.20 -11.38
N LEU A 234 -19.16 -4.49 -10.70
CA LEU A 234 -20.61 -4.75 -10.72
C LEU A 234 -21.31 -4.16 -11.96
N SER A 235 -20.59 -3.45 -12.81
CA SER A 235 -21.14 -2.96 -14.07
C SER A 235 -21.64 -4.11 -14.93
N THR A 236 -22.84 -3.94 -15.51
CA THR A 236 -23.47 -4.88 -16.45
C THR A 236 -23.58 -4.26 -17.83
N SER A 237 -24.11 -5.01 -18.79
CA SER A 237 -24.42 -4.48 -20.13
C SER A 237 -25.54 -3.45 -20.15
N GLU A 238 -26.42 -3.44 -19.13
CA GLU A 238 -27.56 -2.52 -19.03
C GLU A 238 -27.27 -1.30 -18.14
N VAL A 239 -26.45 -1.51 -17.08
CA VAL A 239 -26.13 -0.47 -16.09
C VAL A 239 -24.63 -0.34 -15.90
N LYS A 240 -24.05 0.81 -16.21
CA LYS A 240 -22.63 1.13 -16.01
C LYS A 240 -22.43 1.90 -14.71
N VAL A 241 -21.67 1.35 -13.79
CA VAL A 241 -21.26 2.05 -12.55
C VAL A 241 -20.19 3.07 -12.88
N GLN A 242 -20.41 4.32 -12.52
CA GLN A 242 -19.46 5.41 -12.71
C GLN A 242 -19.10 6.05 -11.37
N ILE A 243 -17.83 6.00 -10.97
CA ILE A 243 -17.35 6.69 -9.79
C ILE A 243 -17.01 8.13 -10.16
N VAL A 244 -17.86 9.06 -9.74
CA VAL A 244 -17.69 10.49 -10.01
C VAL A 244 -16.63 11.09 -9.11
N HIS A 245 -16.62 10.68 -7.84
CA HIS A 245 -15.66 11.15 -6.85
C HIS A 245 -15.37 10.06 -5.81
N ALA A 246 -14.09 9.87 -5.51
CA ALA A 246 -13.63 8.99 -4.45
C ALA A 246 -12.57 9.74 -3.63
N ALA A 247 -12.73 9.77 -2.31
CA ALA A 247 -11.80 10.43 -1.41
C ALA A 247 -11.90 9.90 0.02
N VAL A 248 -10.83 10.09 0.77
CA VAL A 248 -10.76 9.82 2.21
C VAL A 248 -11.39 10.97 3.00
N GLY A 249 -12.07 10.65 4.09
CA GLY A 249 -12.68 11.59 5.01
C GLY A 249 -14.22 11.52 5.04
N GLY A 250 -14.84 12.30 5.92
CA GLY A 250 -16.28 12.36 6.11
C GLY A 250 -17.02 13.08 4.98
N ILE A 251 -18.34 12.96 5.01
CA ILE A 251 -19.26 13.79 4.23
C ILE A 251 -19.53 15.03 5.07
N SER A 252 -19.27 16.21 4.52
CA SER A 252 -19.50 17.51 5.16
C SER A 252 -20.51 18.32 4.35
#